data_2621beed2394eb658a244bcc9b91a742
#
_entry.id   2621beed2394eb658a244bcc9b91a742
#
_cell.length_a   1.000
_cell.length_b   1.000
_cell.length_c   1.000
_cell.angle_alpha   90.00
_cell.angle_beta   90.00
_cell.angle_gamma   90.00
#
_symmetry.space_group_name_H-M   'P 1'
#
loop_
_entity.id
_entity.type
_entity.pdbx_description
1 polymer ?
#
loop_
_entity_poly.entity_id
_entity_poly.type
_entity_poly.pdbx_seq_one_letter_code
_entity_poly.pdbx_strand_id
1 'polypeptide(L)'
;MVRSGTELKLIFFPGAKGTAAGMALLETLELVPRAGFTAALPRMEDIRPMGDIREITVHHTGFPEAWLADDMAATANHLAEIQTLHSDPTGRNWADIGYHYAVDRMGRIWQLRDLRFQGAHVKNHNAHNAGIVVLGNFDWQTPTTQQTTALTTLLNFMRDAFHPIHVATHRELADSPTSCPGKYLQMFMDQNFRTSFKEFA
;
A
#
# COMPACT_ATOMS: atom_id res chain seq x y z
N MET A 1 17.22 32.09 9.60
CA MET A 1 17.79 30.83 9.06
C MET A 1 17.53 29.77 10.12
N VAL A 2 16.46 28.99 10.00
CA VAL A 2 16.18 27.85 10.86
C VAL A 2 16.06 26.64 9.94
N ARG A 3 17.07 25.78 9.95
CA ARG A 3 16.99 24.46 9.30
C ARG A 3 16.31 23.55 10.31
N SER A 4 15.05 23.20 10.07
CA SER A 4 14.41 22.10 10.78
C SER A 4 14.88 20.79 10.13
N GLY A 5 15.78 20.10 10.81
CA GLY A 5 16.15 18.74 10.45
C GLY A 5 14.97 17.81 10.69
N THR A 6 14.40 17.26 9.63
CA THR A 6 13.49 16.13 9.73
C THR A 6 14.36 14.91 10.04
N GLU A 7 14.44 14.53 11.31
CA GLU A 7 15.01 13.23 11.70
C GLU A 7 14.14 12.13 11.08
N LEU A 8 14.63 11.51 10.02
CA LEU A 8 14.13 10.22 9.53
C LEU A 8 14.43 9.18 10.63
N LYS A 9 13.47 8.96 11.53
CA LYS A 9 13.52 7.80 12.41
C LYS A 9 13.42 6.55 11.54
N LEU A 10 14.56 5.90 11.28
CA LEU A 10 14.60 4.53 10.77
C LEU A 10 13.74 3.66 11.70
N ILE A 11 12.58 3.26 11.23
CA ILE A 11 11.78 2.25 11.92
C ILE A 11 12.45 0.91 11.65
N PHE A 12 13.27 0.47 12.58
CA PHE A 12 13.88 -0.85 12.58
C PHE A 12 12.77 -1.89 12.72
N PHE A 13 12.54 -2.70 11.69
CA PHE A 13 11.68 -3.87 11.77
C PHE A 13 12.47 -5.02 12.40
N PRO A 14 12.09 -5.52 13.59
CA PRO A 14 12.71 -6.72 14.14
C PRO A 14 12.32 -7.91 13.23
N GLY A 15 13.31 -8.47 12.53
CA GLY A 15 13.12 -9.59 11.60
C GLY A 15 13.40 -9.29 10.14
N ALA A 16 13.41 -8.04 9.70
CA ALA A 16 13.83 -7.68 8.36
C ALA A 16 15.36 -7.81 8.27
N LYS A 17 15.87 -8.83 7.60
CA LYS A 17 17.26 -8.89 7.15
C LYS A 17 17.39 -7.99 5.92
N GLY A 18 17.22 -6.67 6.12
CA GLY A 18 17.38 -5.69 5.05
C GLY A 18 18.78 -5.76 4.50
N THR A 19 18.91 -6.02 3.20
CA THR A 19 20.19 -5.86 2.52
C THR A 19 20.53 -4.37 2.46
N ALA A 20 21.83 -4.02 2.41
CA ALA A 20 22.28 -2.63 2.25
C ALA A 20 21.62 -1.98 0.99
N ALA A 21 21.30 -2.76 -0.05
CA ALA A 21 20.58 -2.33 -1.23
C ALA A 21 19.11 -1.94 -0.93
N GLY A 22 18.41 -2.69 -0.08
CA GLY A 22 17.04 -2.35 0.34
C GLY A 22 16.98 -1.07 1.18
N MET A 23 18.02 -0.82 1.99
CA MET A 23 18.15 0.42 2.78
C MET A 23 18.43 1.64 1.89
N ALA A 24 19.31 1.51 0.90
CA ALA A 24 19.60 2.58 -0.07
C ALA A 24 18.38 2.90 -0.95
N LEU A 25 17.54 1.91 -1.23
CA LEU A 25 16.31 2.12 -2.01
C LEU A 25 15.25 2.91 -1.22
N LEU A 26 15.16 2.74 0.11
CA LEU A 26 14.29 3.55 0.98
C LEU A 26 14.60 5.04 0.91
N GLU A 27 15.86 5.41 0.80
CA GLU A 27 16.29 6.81 0.71
C GLU A 27 15.86 7.44 -0.63
N THR A 28 15.57 6.64 -1.65
CA THR A 28 15.10 7.11 -2.96
C THR A 28 13.58 7.21 -3.06
N LEU A 29 12.83 6.63 -2.10
CA LEU A 29 11.38 6.71 -2.07
C LEU A 29 10.92 8.03 -1.44
N GLU A 30 10.11 8.76 -2.15
CA GLU A 30 9.39 9.90 -1.58
C GLU A 30 8.23 9.37 -0.71
N LEU A 31 8.55 9.08 0.57
CA LEU A 31 7.58 8.58 1.54
C LEU A 31 6.89 9.74 2.27
N VAL A 32 5.57 9.81 2.12
CA VAL A 32 4.74 10.69 2.95
C VAL A 32 4.35 9.92 4.21
N PRO A 33 4.75 10.38 5.41
CA PRO A 33 4.44 9.68 6.65
C PRO A 33 2.93 9.72 6.94
N ARG A 34 2.42 8.76 7.73
CA ARG A 34 1.02 8.69 8.14
C ARG A 34 0.48 10.03 8.69
N ALA A 35 1.30 10.77 9.44
CA ALA A 35 0.93 12.09 9.96
C ALA A 35 0.60 13.12 8.85
N GLY A 36 0.95 12.85 7.60
CA GLY A 36 0.60 13.68 6.45
C GLY A 36 -0.88 13.64 6.09
N PHE A 37 -1.65 12.62 6.54
CA PHE A 37 -3.08 12.56 6.28
C PHE A 37 -3.95 12.40 7.53
N THR A 38 -3.41 11.88 8.64
CA THR A 38 -4.21 11.66 9.85
C THR A 38 -3.37 11.69 11.12
N ALA A 39 -3.96 12.21 12.20
CA ALA A 39 -3.48 12.08 13.57
C ALA A 39 -4.20 10.94 14.32
N ALA A 40 -5.25 10.36 13.75
CA ALA A 40 -6.02 9.30 14.40
C ALA A 40 -5.16 8.03 14.58
N LEU A 41 -5.23 7.46 15.77
CA LEU A 41 -4.55 6.21 16.09
C LEU A 41 -5.45 5.01 15.76
N PRO A 42 -4.86 3.85 15.43
CA PRO A 42 -5.60 2.60 15.31
C PRO A 42 -6.25 2.21 16.64
N ARG A 43 -7.39 1.50 16.60
CA ARG A 43 -7.95 0.84 17.79
C ARG A 43 -7.10 -0.40 18.12
N MET A 44 -6.21 -0.24 19.09
CA MET A 44 -5.18 -1.25 19.39
C MET A 44 -5.76 -2.58 19.91
N GLU A 45 -6.95 -2.56 20.52
CA GLU A 45 -7.66 -3.75 21.00
C GLU A 45 -8.13 -4.67 19.86
N ASP A 46 -8.33 -4.12 18.66
CA ASP A 46 -8.80 -4.86 17.48
C ASP A 46 -7.65 -5.20 16.50
N ILE A 47 -6.43 -4.78 16.81
CA ILE A 47 -5.27 -4.98 15.96
C ILE A 47 -4.64 -6.35 16.20
N ARG A 48 -4.21 -7.00 15.12
CA ARG A 48 -3.45 -8.24 15.15
C ARG A 48 -2.05 -8.04 14.58
N PRO A 49 -1.02 -8.71 15.12
CA PRO A 49 0.32 -8.64 14.56
C PRO A 49 0.36 -9.24 13.14
N MET A 50 1.19 -8.67 12.27
CA MET A 50 1.38 -9.14 10.89
C MET A 50 2.12 -10.48 10.82
N GLY A 51 3.17 -10.65 11.64
CA GLY A 51 4.15 -11.71 11.44
C GLY A 51 5.08 -11.43 10.24
N ASP A 52 5.74 -12.47 9.71
CA ASP A 52 6.58 -12.35 8.53
C ASP A 52 5.74 -12.02 7.30
N ILE A 53 6.15 -11.04 6.51
CA ILE A 53 5.45 -10.69 5.27
C ILE A 53 5.84 -11.73 4.21
N ARG A 54 4.84 -12.46 3.72
CA ARG A 54 4.99 -13.51 2.70
C ARG A 54 4.25 -13.19 1.42
N GLU A 55 3.33 -12.25 1.49
CA GLU A 55 2.48 -11.86 0.38
C GLU A 55 2.32 -10.35 0.31
N ILE A 56 2.19 -9.82 -0.89
CA ILE A 56 1.88 -8.42 -1.14
C ILE A 56 0.68 -8.38 -2.09
N THR A 57 -0.36 -7.65 -1.71
CA THR A 57 -1.54 -7.50 -2.55
C THR A 57 -1.72 -6.07 -3.04
N VAL A 58 -1.88 -5.92 -4.36
CA VAL A 58 -2.13 -4.63 -5.01
C VAL A 58 -3.63 -4.43 -5.23
N HIS A 59 -4.10 -3.24 -4.85
CA HIS A 59 -5.48 -2.79 -4.94
C HIS A 59 -5.60 -1.47 -5.71
N HIS A 60 -6.82 -1.09 -6.06
CA HIS A 60 -7.19 0.27 -6.39
C HIS A 60 -8.25 0.79 -5.40
N THR A 61 -8.47 2.12 -5.38
CA THR A 61 -9.55 2.69 -4.57
C THR A 61 -10.92 2.38 -5.15
N GLY A 62 -11.07 2.32 -6.48
CA GLY A 62 -12.27 1.85 -7.15
C GLY A 62 -13.52 2.71 -6.93
N PHE A 63 -13.38 3.98 -6.56
CA PHE A 63 -14.53 4.89 -6.46
C PHE A 63 -15.23 5.03 -7.82
N PRO A 64 -16.55 5.36 -7.85
CA PRO A 64 -17.33 5.38 -9.09
C PRO A 64 -16.76 6.31 -10.16
N GLU A 65 -16.05 7.35 -9.75
CA GLU A 65 -15.45 8.33 -10.65
C GLU A 65 -13.92 8.17 -10.73
N ALA A 66 -13.33 8.68 -11.83
CA ALA A 66 -11.88 8.73 -11.96
C ALA A 66 -11.28 9.68 -10.93
N TRP A 67 -10.26 9.24 -10.21
CA TRP A 67 -9.50 10.09 -9.30
C TRP A 67 -8.45 10.88 -10.09
N LEU A 68 -8.58 12.20 -10.13
CA LEU A 68 -7.73 13.08 -10.95
C LEU A 68 -6.93 14.10 -10.14
N ALA A 69 -7.08 14.13 -8.81
CA ALA A 69 -6.35 15.10 -7.98
C ALA A 69 -4.86 14.77 -7.92
N ASP A 70 -4.05 15.81 -8.14
CA ASP A 70 -2.59 15.74 -8.17
C ASP A 70 -1.95 16.41 -6.95
N ASP A 71 -2.71 17.25 -6.21
CA ASP A 71 -2.18 17.95 -5.05
C ASP A 71 -2.15 17.07 -3.78
N MET A 72 -1.22 17.40 -2.88
CA MET A 72 -0.98 16.64 -1.67
C MET A 72 -2.14 16.77 -0.67
N ALA A 73 -2.78 17.93 -0.57
CA ALA A 73 -3.85 18.17 0.39
C ALA A 73 -5.11 17.39 0.00
N ALA A 74 -5.47 17.37 -1.29
CA ALA A 74 -6.59 16.57 -1.77
C ALA A 74 -6.34 15.07 -1.55
N THR A 75 -5.11 14.60 -1.80
CA THR A 75 -4.73 13.21 -1.51
C THR A 75 -4.83 12.89 -0.01
N ALA A 76 -4.33 13.77 0.87
CA ALA A 76 -4.43 13.59 2.32
C ALA A 76 -5.89 13.50 2.79
N ASN A 77 -6.75 14.40 2.31
CA ASN A 77 -8.18 14.38 2.62
C ASN A 77 -8.85 13.07 2.16
N HIS A 78 -8.55 12.62 0.95
CA HIS A 78 -9.09 11.37 0.42
C HIS A 78 -8.66 10.14 1.22
N LEU A 79 -7.39 10.08 1.65
CA LEU A 79 -6.91 9.01 2.53
C LEU A 79 -7.57 9.05 3.91
N ALA A 80 -7.82 10.24 4.46
CA ALA A 80 -8.57 10.41 5.72
C ALA A 80 -10.04 9.97 5.58
N GLU A 81 -10.67 10.25 4.44
CA GLU A 81 -12.02 9.74 4.12
C GLU A 81 -12.05 8.22 4.05
N ILE A 82 -11.08 7.59 3.35
CA ILE A 82 -10.96 6.13 3.29
C ILE A 82 -10.77 5.55 4.71
N GLN A 83 -9.93 6.17 5.54
CA GLN A 83 -9.76 5.74 6.92
C GLN A 83 -11.08 5.81 7.70
N THR A 84 -11.81 6.90 7.56
CA THR A 84 -13.12 7.10 8.20
C THR A 84 -14.11 6.03 7.76
N LEU A 85 -14.24 5.78 6.46
CA LEU A 85 -15.12 4.72 5.92
C LEU A 85 -14.75 3.32 6.43
N HIS A 86 -13.45 3.05 6.58
CA HIS A 86 -12.98 1.77 7.08
C HIS A 86 -13.22 1.61 8.60
N SER A 87 -13.12 2.70 9.37
CA SER A 87 -13.22 2.68 10.83
C SER A 87 -14.62 2.96 11.36
N ASP A 88 -15.56 3.36 10.50
CA ASP A 88 -16.94 3.68 10.87
C ASP A 88 -17.59 2.48 11.58
N PRO A 89 -18.04 2.64 12.83
CA PRO A 89 -18.72 1.57 13.59
C PRO A 89 -20.02 1.08 12.95
N THR A 90 -20.67 1.91 12.15
CA THR A 90 -21.90 1.56 11.42
C THR A 90 -21.63 0.92 10.06
N GLY A 91 -20.38 0.96 9.62
CA GLY A 91 -19.88 0.45 8.35
C GLY A 91 -19.00 -0.78 8.50
N ARG A 92 -17.74 -0.66 8.07
CA ARG A 92 -16.78 -1.79 8.13
C ARG A 92 -16.28 -2.08 9.54
N ASN A 93 -16.25 -1.08 10.40
CA ASN A 93 -15.81 -1.16 11.80
C ASN A 93 -14.40 -1.79 11.96
N TRP A 94 -13.49 -1.50 11.02
CA TRP A 94 -12.11 -1.97 11.11
C TRP A 94 -11.32 -1.12 12.11
N ALA A 95 -10.25 -1.69 12.65
CA ALA A 95 -9.39 -1.01 13.62
C ALA A 95 -8.69 0.25 13.06
N ASP A 96 -8.54 0.34 11.74
CA ASP A 96 -7.85 1.42 11.03
C ASP A 96 -8.09 1.30 9.52
N ILE A 97 -7.49 2.22 8.73
CA ILE A 97 -7.39 2.05 7.28
C ILE A 97 -6.85 0.67 6.93
N GLY A 98 -7.43 0.00 5.93
CA GLY A 98 -7.14 -1.42 5.64
C GLY A 98 -5.78 -1.68 5.00
N TYR A 99 -5.19 -0.69 4.34
CA TYR A 99 -3.96 -0.81 3.54
C TYR A 99 -2.74 -0.33 4.31
N HIS A 100 -1.53 -0.79 3.89
CA HIS A 100 -0.25 -0.40 4.50
C HIS A 100 0.41 0.77 3.77
N TYR A 101 0.28 0.80 2.45
CA TYR A 101 0.77 1.91 1.61
C TYR A 101 -0.30 2.34 0.61
N ALA A 102 -0.24 3.63 0.23
CA ALA A 102 -0.93 4.11 -0.95
C ALA A 102 0.06 4.72 -1.94
N VAL A 103 -0.24 4.63 -3.23
CA VAL A 103 0.46 5.33 -4.30
C VAL A 103 -0.50 6.31 -4.93
N ASP A 104 -0.21 7.60 -4.83
CA ASP A 104 -1.05 8.63 -5.41
C ASP A 104 -0.71 8.91 -6.87
N ARG A 105 -1.49 9.78 -7.50
CA ARG A 105 -1.41 10.08 -8.93
C ARG A 105 -0.06 10.69 -9.35
N MET A 106 0.62 11.40 -8.43
CA MET A 106 1.96 11.98 -8.63
C MET A 106 3.11 11.02 -8.29
N GLY A 107 2.81 9.77 -7.91
CA GLY A 107 3.80 8.78 -7.53
C GLY A 107 4.33 8.93 -6.11
N ARG A 108 3.70 9.75 -5.27
CA ARG A 108 4.06 9.80 -3.85
C ARG A 108 3.56 8.54 -3.15
N ILE A 109 4.41 7.95 -2.32
CA ILE A 109 4.08 6.76 -1.55
C ILE A 109 3.72 7.19 -0.13
N TRP A 110 2.50 6.90 0.28
CA TRP A 110 1.95 7.25 1.59
C TRP A 110 2.02 6.06 2.53
N GLN A 111 2.54 6.28 3.74
CA GLN A 111 2.48 5.29 4.83
C GLN A 111 1.09 5.36 5.48
N LEU A 112 0.40 4.22 5.53
CA LEU A 112 -0.94 4.14 6.09
C LEU A 112 -0.94 3.33 7.40
N ARG A 113 -1.39 2.07 7.37
CA ARG A 113 -1.30 1.17 8.52
C ARG A 113 0.14 0.68 8.68
N ASP A 114 0.64 0.64 9.90
CA ASP A 114 1.97 0.13 10.18
C ASP A 114 2.09 -1.35 9.77
N LEU A 115 3.18 -1.71 9.08
CA LEU A 115 3.45 -3.07 8.61
C LEU A 115 3.58 -4.12 9.73
N ARG A 116 3.76 -3.70 10.98
CA ARG A 116 3.74 -4.61 12.14
C ARG A 116 2.35 -5.22 12.39
N PHE A 117 1.31 -4.66 11.79
CA PHE A 117 -0.07 -5.04 12.03
C PHE A 117 -0.72 -5.57 10.76
N GLN A 118 -1.55 -6.61 10.89
CA GLN A 118 -2.35 -7.12 9.79
C GLN A 118 -3.24 -6.03 9.21
N GLY A 119 -3.31 -5.99 7.88
CA GLY A 119 -4.26 -5.17 7.16
C GLY A 119 -5.70 -5.66 7.30
N ALA A 120 -6.59 -4.98 6.58
CA ALA A 120 -7.97 -5.39 6.38
C ALA A 120 -8.33 -5.07 4.93
N HIS A 121 -7.76 -5.81 3.97
CA HIS A 121 -7.85 -5.52 2.54
C HIS A 121 -8.23 -6.73 1.68
N VAL A 122 -7.94 -7.97 2.11
CA VAL A 122 -8.42 -9.19 1.47
C VAL A 122 -9.03 -10.09 2.52
N LYS A 123 -10.34 -10.33 2.42
CA LYS A 123 -11.05 -11.19 3.37
C LYS A 123 -10.37 -12.56 3.44
N ASN A 124 -10.13 -13.06 4.65
CA ASN A 124 -9.44 -14.31 4.96
C ASN A 124 -7.94 -14.39 4.58
N HIS A 125 -7.37 -13.40 3.89
CA HIS A 125 -5.97 -13.39 3.42
C HIS A 125 -5.18 -12.18 3.93
N ASN A 126 -5.50 -11.63 5.12
CA ASN A 126 -4.78 -10.48 5.66
C ASN A 126 -3.52 -10.85 6.46
N ALA A 127 -3.46 -12.08 7.01
CA ALA A 127 -2.28 -12.54 7.75
C ALA A 127 -1.08 -12.68 6.81
N HIS A 128 0.09 -12.19 7.21
CA HIS A 128 1.31 -12.23 6.42
C HIS A 128 1.25 -11.49 5.06
N ASN A 129 0.23 -10.65 4.86
CA ASN A 129 -0.08 -10.01 3.59
C ASN A 129 -0.07 -8.47 3.71
N ALA A 130 0.85 -7.83 3.00
CA ALA A 130 0.93 -6.37 2.95
C ALA A 130 0.07 -5.82 1.81
N GLY A 131 -0.87 -4.93 2.12
CA GLY A 131 -1.76 -4.31 1.12
C GLY A 131 -1.23 -2.97 0.63
N ILE A 132 -1.15 -2.81 -0.69
CA ILE A 132 -0.83 -1.55 -1.37
C ILE A 132 -2.06 -1.11 -2.16
N VAL A 133 -2.52 0.12 -1.96
CA VAL A 133 -3.60 0.70 -2.77
C VAL A 133 -3.06 1.77 -3.72
N VAL A 134 -3.36 1.66 -5.00
CA VAL A 134 -3.10 2.73 -5.99
C VAL A 134 -4.36 3.57 -6.11
N LEU A 135 -4.22 4.90 -5.91
CA LEU A 135 -5.37 5.81 -5.91
C LEU A 135 -5.89 6.02 -7.34
N GLY A 136 -7.10 5.60 -7.58
CA GLY A 136 -7.78 5.70 -8.86
C GLY A 136 -8.83 4.62 -9.07
N ASN A 137 -9.64 4.79 -10.13
CA ASN A 137 -10.50 3.73 -10.64
C ASN A 137 -9.95 3.22 -11.98
N PHE A 138 -9.17 2.13 -11.92
CA PHE A 138 -8.48 1.60 -13.09
C PHE A 138 -9.35 0.65 -13.95
N ASP A 139 -10.65 0.65 -13.74
CA ASP A 139 -11.60 0.18 -14.74
C ASP A 139 -11.89 1.26 -15.80
N TRP A 140 -11.71 2.54 -15.44
CA TRP A 140 -12.03 3.69 -16.30
C TRP A 140 -10.82 4.55 -16.69
N GLN A 141 -9.75 4.56 -15.90
CA GLN A 141 -8.53 5.34 -16.12
C GLN A 141 -7.30 4.44 -16.16
N THR A 142 -6.28 4.84 -16.93
CA THR A 142 -4.96 4.19 -16.87
C THR A 142 -4.17 4.75 -15.68
N PRO A 143 -3.33 3.94 -15.02
CA PRO A 143 -2.34 4.46 -14.08
C PRO A 143 -1.41 5.46 -14.78
N THR A 144 -1.01 6.51 -14.07
CA THR A 144 0.02 7.43 -14.59
C THR A 144 1.40 6.76 -14.61
N THR A 145 2.32 7.31 -15.40
CA THR A 145 3.72 6.84 -15.39
C THR A 145 4.33 6.97 -14.00
N GLN A 146 4.01 8.05 -13.27
CA GLN A 146 4.49 8.25 -11.89
C GLN A 146 3.94 7.17 -10.96
N GLN A 147 2.67 6.81 -11.07
CA GLN A 147 2.07 5.72 -10.27
C GLN A 147 2.74 4.37 -10.56
N THR A 148 2.93 4.03 -11.82
CA THR A 148 3.55 2.75 -12.19
C THR A 148 5.01 2.68 -11.79
N THR A 149 5.76 3.77 -11.91
CA THR A 149 7.15 3.87 -11.45
C THR A 149 7.23 3.71 -9.93
N ALA A 150 6.42 4.45 -9.18
CA ALA A 150 6.40 4.38 -7.72
C ALA A 150 5.96 3.01 -7.20
N LEU A 151 4.94 2.41 -7.80
CA LEU A 151 4.48 1.06 -7.47
C LEU A 151 5.59 0.04 -7.71
N THR A 152 6.26 0.10 -8.87
CA THR A 152 7.39 -0.79 -9.18
C THR A 152 8.51 -0.65 -8.16
N THR A 153 8.86 0.59 -7.82
CA THR A 153 9.92 0.87 -6.84
C THR A 153 9.54 0.34 -5.46
N LEU A 154 8.30 0.55 -5.01
CA LEU A 154 7.80 0.04 -3.73
C LEU A 154 7.79 -1.50 -3.70
N LEU A 155 7.31 -2.15 -4.75
CA LEU A 155 7.27 -3.62 -4.85
C LEU A 155 8.68 -4.23 -4.84
N ASN A 156 9.63 -3.64 -5.58
CA ASN A 156 11.01 -4.07 -5.57
C ASN A 156 11.65 -3.91 -4.19
N PHE A 157 11.42 -2.76 -3.55
CA PHE A 157 11.88 -2.54 -2.18
C PHE A 157 11.33 -3.60 -1.22
N MET A 158 10.01 -3.86 -1.25
CA MET A 158 9.39 -4.84 -0.36
C MET A 158 9.88 -6.26 -0.65
N ARG A 159 10.14 -6.59 -1.92
CA ARG A 159 10.74 -7.87 -2.30
C ARG A 159 12.13 -8.03 -1.68
N ASP A 160 12.95 -7.01 -1.77
CA ASP A 160 14.34 -7.06 -1.28
C ASP A 160 14.42 -7.00 0.25
N ALA A 161 13.44 -6.36 0.91
CA ALA A 161 13.38 -6.24 2.37
C ALA A 161 12.77 -7.47 3.07
N PHE A 162 11.74 -8.08 2.50
CA PHE A 162 10.93 -9.10 3.15
C PHE A 162 11.00 -10.48 2.47
N HIS A 163 11.53 -10.56 1.24
CA HIS A 163 11.56 -11.79 0.42
C HIS A 163 10.18 -12.48 0.35
N PRO A 164 9.10 -11.75 0.00
CA PRO A 164 7.78 -12.33 -0.11
C PRO A 164 7.77 -13.41 -1.19
N ILE A 165 6.97 -14.44 -0.96
CA ILE A 165 6.83 -15.56 -1.88
C ILE A 165 5.96 -15.16 -3.07
N HIS A 166 5.00 -14.22 -2.84
CA HIS A 166 3.98 -13.90 -3.82
C HIS A 166 3.63 -12.40 -3.85
N VAL A 167 3.49 -11.87 -5.06
CA VAL A 167 2.88 -10.57 -5.31
C VAL A 167 1.64 -10.81 -6.17
N ALA A 168 0.48 -10.41 -5.67
CA ALA A 168 -0.80 -10.65 -6.31
C ALA A 168 -1.63 -9.37 -6.40
N THR A 169 -2.69 -9.41 -7.15
CA THR A 169 -3.76 -8.42 -7.11
C THR A 169 -4.93 -8.93 -6.26
N HIS A 170 -5.80 -8.01 -5.83
CA HIS A 170 -6.96 -8.39 -5.03
C HIS A 170 -7.82 -9.48 -5.70
N ARG A 171 -8.08 -9.37 -7.01
CA ARG A 171 -8.90 -10.37 -7.72
C ARG A 171 -8.29 -11.76 -7.79
N GLU A 172 -6.97 -11.87 -7.65
CA GLU A 172 -6.28 -13.15 -7.70
C GLU A 172 -6.34 -13.90 -6.37
N LEU A 173 -6.56 -13.17 -5.26
CA LEU A 173 -6.63 -13.75 -3.92
C LEU A 173 -8.05 -13.80 -3.34
N ALA A 174 -8.97 -12.98 -3.85
CA ALA A 174 -10.30 -12.86 -3.26
C ALA A 174 -11.11 -14.16 -3.41
N ASP A 175 -11.75 -14.59 -2.32
CA ASP A 175 -12.69 -15.72 -2.31
C ASP A 175 -13.98 -15.46 -3.14
N SER A 176 -14.24 -14.20 -3.46
CA SER A 176 -15.40 -13.77 -4.25
C SER A 176 -14.97 -12.86 -5.40
N PRO A 177 -15.66 -12.89 -6.56
CA PRO A 177 -15.32 -12.06 -7.70
C PRO A 177 -15.24 -10.56 -7.34
N THR A 178 -14.19 -9.89 -7.80
CA THR A 178 -13.99 -8.44 -7.67
C THR A 178 -13.33 -7.87 -8.91
N SER A 179 -13.65 -6.62 -9.27
CA SER A 179 -12.95 -5.90 -10.35
C SER A 179 -11.58 -5.36 -9.90
N CYS A 180 -11.34 -5.24 -8.59
CA CYS A 180 -10.09 -4.71 -8.05
C CYS A 180 -8.88 -5.56 -8.48
N PRO A 181 -7.82 -4.96 -9.00
CA PRO A 181 -7.44 -3.55 -8.99
C PRO A 181 -7.89 -2.74 -10.23
N GLY A 182 -8.87 -3.17 -10.97
CA GLY A 182 -9.32 -2.61 -12.23
C GLY A 182 -8.52 -3.15 -13.43
N LYS A 183 -9.13 -3.10 -14.63
CA LYS A 183 -8.55 -3.75 -15.81
C LYS A 183 -7.17 -3.23 -16.21
N TYR A 184 -6.98 -1.90 -16.15
CA TYR A 184 -5.73 -1.30 -16.62
C TYR A 184 -4.57 -1.51 -15.63
N LEU A 185 -4.82 -1.48 -14.32
CA LEU A 185 -3.79 -1.80 -13.35
C LEU A 185 -3.49 -3.31 -13.34
N GLN A 186 -4.51 -4.16 -13.55
CA GLN A 186 -4.29 -5.60 -13.73
C GLN A 186 -3.37 -5.89 -14.92
N MET A 187 -3.64 -5.26 -16.08
CA MET A 187 -2.77 -5.42 -17.26
C MET A 187 -1.32 -5.03 -16.97
N PHE A 188 -1.11 -3.92 -16.24
CA PHE A 188 0.23 -3.50 -15.82
C PHE A 188 0.89 -4.57 -14.92
N MET A 189 0.18 -5.10 -13.93
CA MET A 189 0.69 -6.15 -13.04
C MET A 189 1.03 -7.43 -13.82
N ASP A 190 0.16 -7.85 -14.73
CA ASP A 190 0.37 -9.03 -15.57
C ASP A 190 1.64 -8.93 -16.45
N GLN A 191 1.90 -7.75 -17.00
CA GLN A 191 3.03 -7.52 -17.88
C GLN A 191 4.37 -7.41 -17.14
N ASN A 192 4.37 -6.94 -15.90
CA ASN A 192 5.60 -6.55 -15.21
C ASN A 192 5.98 -7.46 -14.04
N PHE A 193 5.01 -8.19 -13.45
CA PHE A 193 5.24 -8.93 -12.20
C PHE A 193 4.91 -10.43 -12.24
N ARG A 194 4.14 -10.92 -13.21
CA ARG A 194 3.81 -12.36 -13.29
C ARG A 194 4.97 -13.26 -13.71
N THR A 195 5.91 -12.74 -14.47
CA THR A 195 7.04 -13.54 -14.97
C THR A 195 8.22 -13.58 -14.00
N SER A 196 8.33 -12.61 -13.10
CA SER A 196 9.50 -12.45 -12.21
C SER A 196 9.50 -13.40 -11.00
N PHE A 197 8.39 -14.05 -10.68
CA PHE A 197 8.24 -14.88 -9.47
C PHE A 197 8.20 -16.39 -9.73
N LYS A 198 8.21 -16.83 -11.01
CA LYS A 198 8.22 -18.26 -11.37
C LYS A 198 9.59 -18.95 -11.26
N GLU A 199 10.67 -18.18 -11.07
CA GLU A 199 12.03 -18.72 -11.05
C GLU A 199 12.53 -19.14 -9.67
N PHE A 200 11.74 -18.99 -8.61
CA PHE A 200 12.13 -19.33 -7.24
C PHE A 200 11.17 -20.30 -6.50
N ALA A 201 10.37 -21.05 -7.24
CA ALA A 201 9.53 -22.12 -6.69
C ALA A 201 10.16 -23.49 -6.88
#